data_13f1e45621372ced58d28331171075f5
#
_entry.id   13f1e45621372ced58d28331171075f5
#
_cell.length_a   1.000
_cell.length_b   1.000
_cell.length_c   1.000
_cell.angle_alpha   90.00
_cell.angle_beta   90.00
_cell.angle_gamma   90.00
#
_symmetry.space_group_name_H-M   'P 1'
#
loop_
_entity.id
_entity.type
_entity.pdbx_description
1 polymer ?
#
loop_
_entity_poly.entity_id
_entity_poly.type
_entity_poly.pdbx_seq_one_letter_code
_entity_poly.pdbx_strand_id
1 'polypeptide(L)'
;MAKHATPLLDQLESGPWPSFVSDIKQEAAARAANPKGLDYQIPADAPEDLLGVLELSYEEKETHWKHGGIVGVFGYGGGVIGRYCDQPEMFPGVAHFHTVRVAQPSGKYYSTEFLRGLCDIWELRGSGLTNMHGSTGDIVLIGTQTPQLEEIFYDLTHKLDVDLGGSGSNLRTPAACLGQSRCEYACYNTQDACYQLTMDYQDELHRPAFPYKFKFKFDGCP
;
A
#
# COMPACT_ATOMS: atom_id res chain seq x y z
N MET A 1 -16.94 10.23 20.55
CA MET A 1 -16.81 8.85 21.07
C MET A 1 -16.41 7.97 19.91
N ALA A 2 -15.50 7.02 20.12
CA ALA A 2 -15.15 6.03 19.09
C ALA A 2 -16.41 5.30 18.60
N LYS A 3 -16.52 5.06 17.32
CA LYS A 3 -17.66 4.37 16.70
C LYS A 3 -17.74 2.89 17.14
N HIS A 4 -16.58 2.26 17.31
CA HIS A 4 -16.44 0.87 17.73
C HIS A 4 -15.59 0.76 18.98
N ALA A 5 -15.92 -0.20 19.86
CA ALA A 5 -15.06 -0.58 20.98
C ALA A 5 -13.94 -1.49 20.46
N THR A 6 -12.70 -1.27 20.92
CA THR A 6 -11.52 -1.97 20.41
C THR A 6 -10.61 -2.52 21.53
N PRO A 7 -11.15 -3.32 22.49
CA PRO A 7 -10.38 -3.75 23.66
C PRO A 7 -9.18 -4.65 23.33
N LEU A 8 -9.24 -5.46 22.28
CA LEU A 8 -8.10 -6.31 21.86
C LEU A 8 -7.02 -5.48 21.15
N LEU A 9 -7.42 -4.55 20.28
CA LEU A 9 -6.49 -3.63 19.65
C LEU A 9 -5.83 -2.69 20.67
N ASP A 10 -6.56 -2.26 21.72
CA ASP A 10 -6.02 -1.45 22.80
C ASP A 10 -4.91 -2.19 23.56
N GLN A 11 -5.03 -3.51 23.71
CA GLN A 11 -3.95 -4.33 24.26
C GLN A 11 -2.71 -4.35 23.37
N LEU A 12 -2.88 -4.42 22.04
CA LEU A 12 -1.75 -4.32 21.11
C LEU A 12 -1.10 -2.94 21.17
N GLU A 13 -1.90 -1.88 21.26
CA GLU A 13 -1.40 -0.51 21.38
C GLU A 13 -0.60 -0.28 22.66
N SER A 14 -0.95 -0.94 23.74
CA SER A 14 -0.23 -0.84 25.01
C SER A 14 1.14 -1.54 25.03
N GLY A 15 1.51 -2.21 23.95
CA GLY A 15 2.80 -2.87 23.78
C GLY A 15 3.98 -1.89 23.75
N PRO A 16 5.23 -2.40 23.81
CA PRO A 16 6.44 -1.55 23.91
C PRO A 16 6.82 -0.84 22.61
N TRP A 17 6.18 -1.16 21.49
CA TRP A 17 6.48 -0.61 20.17
C TRP A 17 5.29 0.20 19.64
N PRO A 18 5.56 1.26 18.83
CA PRO A 18 4.48 1.91 18.09
C PRO A 18 3.68 0.87 17.30
N SER A 19 2.38 0.90 17.41
CA SER A 19 1.52 -0.06 16.72
C SER A 19 0.74 0.65 15.61
N PHE A 20 0.38 -0.11 14.58
CA PHE A 20 -0.52 0.37 13.53
C PHE A 20 -1.88 0.84 14.08
N VAL A 21 -2.28 0.36 15.25
CA VAL A 21 -3.51 0.78 15.93
C VAL A 21 -3.46 2.26 16.29
N SER A 22 -2.32 2.73 16.85
CA SER A 22 -2.12 4.16 17.15
C SER A 22 -2.22 5.01 15.89
N ASP A 23 -1.62 4.58 14.79
CA ASP A 23 -1.66 5.31 13.52
C ASP A 23 -3.09 5.40 12.97
N ILE A 24 -3.85 4.30 12.98
CA ILE A 24 -5.26 4.31 12.53
C ILE A 24 -6.12 5.18 13.43
N LYS A 25 -5.94 5.12 14.77
CA LYS A 25 -6.66 5.99 15.72
C LYS A 25 -6.34 7.46 15.50
N GLN A 26 -5.08 7.79 15.24
CA GLN A 26 -4.67 9.15 14.92
C GLN A 26 -5.33 9.65 13.64
N GLU A 27 -5.34 8.84 12.59
CA GLU A 27 -6.02 9.17 11.33
C GLU A 27 -7.53 9.32 11.53
N ALA A 28 -8.17 8.43 12.28
CA ALA A 28 -9.59 8.52 12.61
C ALA A 28 -9.91 9.84 13.34
N ALA A 29 -9.09 10.23 14.31
CA ALA A 29 -9.26 11.48 15.03
C ALA A 29 -9.06 12.73 14.13
N ALA A 30 -8.07 12.70 13.23
CA ALA A 30 -7.82 13.77 12.28
C ALA A 30 -8.99 13.97 11.32
N ARG A 31 -9.56 12.88 10.80
CA ARG A 31 -10.73 12.90 9.91
C ARG A 31 -11.99 13.38 10.63
N ALA A 32 -12.21 12.93 11.85
CA ALA A 32 -13.32 13.40 12.66
C ALA A 32 -13.24 14.89 12.95
N ALA A 33 -12.03 15.43 13.13
CA ALA A 33 -11.80 16.85 13.34
C ALA A 33 -11.97 17.71 12.09
N ASN A 34 -11.74 17.15 10.88
CA ASN A 34 -11.85 17.86 9.60
C ASN A 34 -12.61 17.06 8.53
N PRO A 35 -13.90 16.79 8.73
CA PRO A 35 -14.67 15.96 7.81
C PRO A 35 -14.84 16.57 6.41
N LYS A 36 -14.79 17.90 6.28
CA LYS A 36 -15.05 18.60 5.00
C LYS A 36 -13.92 18.47 3.97
N GLY A 37 -12.70 18.18 4.38
CA GLY A 37 -11.57 18.01 3.48
C GLY A 37 -11.54 16.66 2.75
N LEU A 38 -12.46 15.75 3.07
CA LEU A 38 -12.30 14.33 2.76
C LEU A 38 -13.52 13.69 2.08
N ASP A 39 -14.59 14.44 1.85
CA ASP A 39 -15.89 13.93 1.39
C ASP A 39 -15.86 13.24 0.01
N TYR A 40 -14.84 13.49 -0.80
CA TYR A 40 -14.71 12.93 -2.15
C TYR A 40 -13.65 11.82 -2.25
N GLN A 41 -12.93 11.53 -1.20
CA GLN A 41 -11.80 10.57 -1.20
C GLN A 41 -12.23 9.19 -0.72
N ILE A 42 -12.53 9.10 0.56
CA ILE A 42 -13.11 7.90 1.20
C ILE A 42 -14.08 8.37 2.28
N PRO A 43 -15.01 7.52 2.74
CA PRO A 43 -15.88 7.86 3.87
C PRO A 43 -15.08 8.34 5.08
N ALA A 44 -15.54 9.41 5.72
CA ALA A 44 -14.84 10.00 6.87
C ALA A 44 -14.68 9.03 8.05
N ASP A 45 -15.58 8.06 8.16
CA ASP A 45 -15.58 7.02 9.19
C ASP A 45 -14.83 5.73 8.78
N ALA A 46 -14.21 5.71 7.59
CA ALA A 46 -13.46 4.54 7.14
C ALA A 46 -12.35 4.08 8.11
N PRO A 47 -11.53 4.94 8.73
CA PRO A 47 -10.56 4.51 9.72
C PRO A 47 -11.19 3.92 10.99
N GLU A 48 -12.33 4.46 11.44
CA GLU A 48 -13.08 3.91 12.57
C GLU A 48 -13.64 2.52 12.24
N ASP A 49 -14.21 2.35 11.06
CA ASP A 49 -14.71 1.05 10.58
C ASP A 49 -13.56 0.06 10.35
N LEU A 50 -12.39 0.53 9.93
CA LEU A 50 -11.19 -0.32 9.84
C LEU A 50 -10.78 -0.84 11.23
N LEU A 51 -10.78 -0.01 12.26
CA LEU A 51 -10.52 -0.46 13.62
C LEU A 51 -11.55 -1.51 14.06
N GLY A 52 -12.83 -1.27 13.80
CA GLY A 52 -13.90 -2.22 14.13
C GLY A 52 -13.74 -3.58 13.44
N VAL A 53 -13.43 -3.60 12.15
CA VAL A 53 -13.24 -4.87 11.41
C VAL A 53 -11.99 -5.62 11.86
N LEU A 54 -10.94 -4.90 12.26
CA LEU A 54 -9.74 -5.52 12.82
C LEU A 54 -10.01 -6.11 14.19
N GLU A 55 -10.73 -5.41 15.05
CA GLU A 55 -11.15 -5.92 16.38
C GLU A 55 -11.94 -7.21 16.24
N LEU A 56 -12.98 -7.22 15.41
CA LEU A 56 -13.78 -8.41 15.13
C LEU A 56 -12.91 -9.57 14.62
N SER A 57 -11.98 -9.29 13.73
CA SER A 57 -11.04 -10.29 13.20
C SER A 57 -10.16 -10.90 14.30
N TYR A 58 -9.71 -10.11 15.26
CA TYR A 58 -8.96 -10.60 16.42
C TYR A 58 -9.82 -11.43 17.37
N GLU A 59 -11.06 -11.02 17.59
CA GLU A 59 -12.00 -11.73 18.46
C GLU A 59 -12.37 -13.11 17.87
N GLU A 60 -12.77 -13.15 16.62
CA GLU A 60 -13.23 -14.37 15.94
C GLU A 60 -12.10 -15.26 15.41
N LYS A 61 -10.84 -14.76 15.39
CA LYS A 61 -9.68 -15.45 14.79
C LYS A 61 -9.85 -15.71 13.30
N GLU A 62 -10.65 -14.89 12.66
CA GLU A 62 -10.90 -14.90 11.21
C GLU A 62 -10.73 -13.50 10.64
N THR A 63 -10.13 -13.36 9.46
CA THR A 63 -10.01 -12.05 8.82
C THR A 63 -11.28 -11.68 8.07
N HIS A 64 -11.89 -10.55 8.40
CA HIS A 64 -13.03 -9.96 7.71
C HIS A 64 -12.62 -8.95 6.64
N TRP A 65 -11.34 -8.65 6.55
CA TRP A 65 -10.74 -7.88 5.47
C TRP A 65 -10.28 -8.81 4.36
N LYS A 66 -11.05 -8.87 3.28
CA LYS A 66 -10.85 -9.81 2.18
C LYS A 66 -10.19 -9.14 0.96
N HIS A 67 -9.66 -9.98 0.07
CA HIS A 67 -9.14 -9.56 -1.22
C HIS A 67 -10.25 -9.54 -2.26
N GLY A 68 -10.42 -8.40 -2.95
CA GLY A 68 -11.42 -8.21 -4.00
C GLY A 68 -10.91 -8.46 -5.43
N GLY A 69 -9.67 -8.86 -5.59
CA GLY A 69 -9.06 -9.09 -6.91
C GLY A 69 -8.24 -7.91 -7.44
N ILE A 70 -7.81 -8.02 -8.69
CA ILE A 70 -7.01 -7.01 -9.36
C ILE A 70 -7.94 -5.95 -9.95
N VAL A 71 -7.60 -4.70 -9.74
CA VAL A 71 -8.25 -3.53 -10.34
C VAL A 71 -7.23 -2.82 -11.21
N GLY A 72 -7.59 -2.49 -12.44
CA GLY A 72 -6.74 -1.75 -13.36
C GLY A 72 -6.97 -0.26 -13.29
N VAL A 73 -5.96 0.51 -13.65
CA VAL A 73 -6.07 1.87 -14.15
C VAL A 73 -5.90 1.84 -15.67
N PHE A 74 -6.19 2.92 -16.37
CA PHE A 74 -6.13 2.95 -17.83
C PHE A 74 -4.75 2.51 -18.33
N GLY A 75 -4.72 1.45 -19.13
CA GLY A 75 -3.47 0.86 -19.65
C GLY A 75 -2.75 -0.11 -18.71
N TYR A 76 -3.16 -0.22 -17.44
CA TYR A 76 -2.51 -1.05 -16.43
C TYR A 76 -3.49 -2.05 -15.82
N GLY A 77 -3.21 -3.34 -15.97
CA GLY A 77 -3.99 -4.41 -15.35
C GLY A 77 -3.51 -4.83 -13.96
N GLY A 78 -2.52 -4.15 -13.39
CA GLY A 78 -1.94 -4.44 -12.08
C GLY A 78 -1.54 -3.16 -11.34
N GLY A 79 -1.05 -3.32 -10.10
CA GLY A 79 -0.67 -2.19 -9.25
C GLY A 79 -1.75 -1.78 -8.25
N VAL A 80 -3.00 -2.12 -8.51
CA VAL A 80 -4.14 -1.87 -7.62
C VAL A 80 -4.79 -3.19 -7.22
N ILE A 81 -5.14 -3.33 -5.95
CA ILE A 81 -5.86 -4.51 -5.44
C ILE A 81 -7.15 -4.03 -4.81
N GLY A 82 -8.28 -4.54 -5.30
CA GLY A 82 -9.57 -4.38 -4.64
C GLY A 82 -9.59 -5.06 -3.28
N ARG A 83 -10.22 -4.41 -2.32
CA ARG A 83 -10.43 -4.90 -0.96
C ARG A 83 -11.90 -4.74 -0.60
N TYR A 84 -12.39 -5.58 0.28
CA TYR A 84 -13.73 -5.46 0.82
C TYR A 84 -13.80 -6.05 2.23
N CYS A 85 -14.77 -5.57 3.00
CA CYS A 85 -15.17 -6.20 4.24
C CYS A 85 -16.35 -7.13 3.96
N ASP A 86 -16.33 -8.34 4.50
CA ASP A 86 -17.44 -9.30 4.37
C ASP A 86 -18.59 -9.04 5.36
N GLN A 87 -18.46 -8.00 6.20
CA GLN A 87 -19.49 -7.48 7.10
C GLN A 87 -19.85 -6.02 6.74
N PRO A 88 -20.32 -5.73 5.51
CA PRO A 88 -20.48 -4.37 5.00
C PRO A 88 -21.56 -3.56 5.72
N GLU A 89 -22.54 -4.21 6.31
CA GLU A 89 -23.61 -3.55 7.07
C GLU A 89 -23.07 -3.02 8.42
N MET A 90 -22.14 -3.74 9.02
CA MET A 90 -21.51 -3.36 10.28
C MET A 90 -20.40 -2.31 10.10
N PHE A 91 -19.69 -2.40 8.98
CA PHE A 91 -18.53 -1.57 8.66
C PHE A 91 -18.66 -0.93 7.26
N PRO A 92 -19.64 -0.03 7.05
CA PRO A 92 -19.91 0.53 5.72
C PRO A 92 -18.77 1.36 5.16
N GLY A 93 -17.96 2.01 6.00
CA GLY A 93 -16.81 2.83 5.58
C GLY A 93 -15.69 2.02 4.92
N VAL A 94 -15.64 0.72 5.15
CA VAL A 94 -14.69 -0.23 4.55
C VAL A 94 -15.39 -1.38 3.81
N ALA A 95 -16.64 -1.19 3.41
CA ALA A 95 -17.39 -2.18 2.65
C ALA A 95 -16.66 -2.60 1.37
N HIS A 96 -16.06 -1.64 0.67
CA HIS A 96 -15.13 -1.88 -0.44
C HIS A 96 -14.18 -0.68 -0.58
N PHE A 97 -12.94 -0.97 -0.93
CA PHE A 97 -11.88 0.03 -1.14
C PHE A 97 -10.73 -0.59 -1.92
N HIS A 98 -9.72 0.22 -2.27
CA HIS A 98 -8.57 -0.25 -3.00
C HIS A 98 -7.28 0.03 -2.24
N THR A 99 -6.30 -0.84 -2.45
CA THR A 99 -4.90 -0.56 -2.09
C THR A 99 -4.09 -0.36 -3.36
N VAL A 100 -3.22 0.63 -3.36
CA VAL A 100 -2.37 0.97 -4.49
C VAL A 100 -0.92 0.64 -4.13
N ARG A 101 -0.18 0.03 -5.03
CA ARG A 101 1.25 -0.23 -4.88
C ARG A 101 2.02 0.78 -5.68
N VAL A 102 3.00 1.41 -5.06
CA VAL A 102 3.94 2.33 -5.69
C VAL A 102 5.26 1.59 -5.88
N ALA A 103 5.78 1.59 -7.10
CA ALA A 103 7.04 0.94 -7.41
C ALA A 103 8.19 1.56 -6.61
N GLN A 104 9.10 0.72 -6.15
CA GLN A 104 10.26 1.14 -5.39
C GLN A 104 11.47 1.37 -6.30
N PRO A 105 12.39 2.27 -5.96
CA PRO A 105 13.70 2.30 -6.58
C PRO A 105 14.51 1.06 -6.21
N SER A 106 15.45 0.66 -7.07
CA SER A 106 16.23 -0.57 -6.90
C SER A 106 16.85 -0.71 -5.51
N GLY A 107 17.46 0.32 -4.98
CA GLY A 107 18.08 0.33 -3.65
C GLY A 107 17.15 0.61 -2.48
N LYS A 108 15.88 0.85 -2.73
CA LYS A 108 14.86 1.18 -1.70
C LYS A 108 15.15 2.42 -0.85
N TYR A 109 15.94 3.34 -1.36
CA TYR A 109 16.16 4.63 -0.73
C TYR A 109 15.25 5.68 -1.36
N TYR A 110 14.61 6.46 -0.53
CA TYR A 110 13.72 7.54 -0.90
C TYR A 110 14.25 8.86 -0.37
N SER A 111 14.15 9.92 -1.15
CA SER A 111 14.36 11.25 -0.61
C SER A 111 13.19 11.65 0.29
N THR A 112 13.46 12.55 1.24
CA THR A 112 12.38 13.08 2.09
C THR A 112 11.40 13.94 1.30
N GLU A 113 11.83 14.54 0.20
CA GLU A 113 10.98 15.28 -0.73
C GLU A 113 9.98 14.35 -1.41
N PHE A 114 10.46 13.23 -1.98
CA PHE A 114 9.59 12.20 -2.56
C PHE A 114 8.56 11.69 -1.57
N LEU A 115 9.00 11.33 -0.35
CA LEU A 115 8.08 10.81 0.67
C LEU A 115 7.02 11.84 1.09
N ARG A 116 7.37 13.12 1.20
CA ARG A 116 6.39 14.19 1.46
C ARG A 116 5.39 14.31 0.32
N GLY A 117 5.88 14.39 -0.93
CA GLY A 117 4.99 14.44 -2.10
C GLY A 117 4.04 13.25 -2.19
N LEU A 118 4.54 12.05 -1.85
CA LEU A 118 3.69 10.86 -1.79
C LEU A 118 2.63 10.96 -0.69
N CYS A 119 3.01 11.46 0.50
CA CYS A 119 2.07 11.69 1.59
C CYS A 119 1.00 12.73 1.19
N ASP A 120 1.40 13.83 0.58
CA ASP A 120 0.47 14.88 0.13
C ASP A 120 -0.58 14.32 -0.86
N ILE A 121 -0.14 13.51 -1.83
CA ILE A 121 -1.05 12.83 -2.76
C ILE A 121 -2.00 11.90 -1.99
N TRP A 122 -1.45 11.14 -1.04
CA TRP A 122 -2.23 10.13 -0.36
C TRP A 122 -3.19 10.70 0.70
N GLU A 123 -2.84 11.79 1.35
CA GLU A 123 -3.77 12.53 2.21
C GLU A 123 -4.91 13.14 1.40
N LEU A 124 -4.63 13.60 0.17
CA LEU A 124 -5.64 14.17 -0.71
C LEU A 124 -6.56 13.11 -1.30
N ARG A 125 -6.05 11.94 -1.70
CA ARG A 125 -6.78 10.98 -2.56
C ARG A 125 -7.13 9.66 -1.90
N GLY A 126 -6.68 9.44 -0.68
CA GLY A 126 -6.88 8.19 0.04
C GLY A 126 -6.98 8.37 1.54
N SER A 127 -6.68 7.32 2.26
CA SER A 127 -6.83 7.29 3.73
C SER A 127 -5.73 8.02 4.50
N GLY A 128 -4.64 8.43 3.88
CA GLY A 128 -3.45 8.87 4.60
C GLY A 128 -2.56 7.72 5.12
N LEU A 129 -3.07 6.50 5.19
CA LEU A 129 -2.32 5.36 5.72
C LEU A 129 -1.42 4.72 4.67
N THR A 130 -0.15 4.53 4.99
CA THR A 130 0.86 3.90 4.14
C THR A 130 1.51 2.71 4.84
N ASN A 131 2.00 1.75 4.05
CA ASN A 131 2.76 0.61 4.55
C ASN A 131 3.99 0.37 3.68
N MET A 132 5.15 0.28 4.30
CA MET A 132 6.39 -0.14 3.65
C MET A 132 6.42 -1.67 3.57
N HIS A 133 5.98 -2.22 2.45
CA HIS A 133 5.78 -3.65 2.30
C HIS A 133 7.11 -4.39 2.10
N GLY A 134 7.64 -4.97 3.17
CA GLY A 134 8.98 -5.55 3.22
C GLY A 134 9.29 -6.62 2.16
N SER A 135 8.36 -7.54 1.91
CA SER A 135 8.62 -8.70 1.03
C SER A 135 8.63 -8.37 -0.46
N THR A 136 7.89 -7.37 -0.91
CA THR A 136 7.91 -6.87 -2.29
C THR A 136 8.71 -5.58 -2.39
N GLY A 137 8.82 -4.85 -1.29
CA GLY A 137 9.51 -3.57 -1.21
C GLY A 137 8.69 -2.39 -1.71
N ASP A 138 7.52 -2.61 -2.28
CA ASP A 138 6.62 -1.53 -2.68
C ASP A 138 6.18 -0.70 -1.48
N ILE A 139 5.90 0.57 -1.70
CA ILE A 139 5.05 1.32 -0.79
C ILE A 139 3.60 0.95 -1.11
N VAL A 140 2.85 0.53 -0.10
CA VAL A 140 1.44 0.21 -0.23
C VAL A 140 0.61 1.34 0.37
N LEU A 141 -0.15 1.98 -0.47
CA LEU A 141 -1.11 2.99 -0.10
C LEU A 141 -2.44 2.32 0.24
N ILE A 142 -2.92 2.49 1.46
CA ILE A 142 -4.03 1.73 2.01
C ILE A 142 -5.32 2.55 2.01
N GLY A 143 -6.29 2.16 1.19
CA GLY A 143 -7.64 2.72 1.22
C GLY A 143 -7.87 3.93 0.32
N THR A 144 -8.43 3.67 -0.87
CA THR A 144 -8.99 4.68 -1.77
C THR A 144 -10.20 4.10 -2.48
N GLN A 145 -10.87 4.90 -3.28
CA GLN A 145 -12.03 4.49 -4.07
C GLN A 145 -11.75 4.56 -5.57
N THR A 146 -12.54 3.82 -6.34
CA THR A 146 -12.40 3.72 -7.80
C THR A 146 -12.27 5.08 -8.50
N PRO A 147 -13.07 6.12 -8.19
CA PRO A 147 -12.95 7.42 -8.88
C PRO A 147 -11.61 8.13 -8.70
N GLN A 148 -10.83 7.73 -7.68
CA GLN A 148 -9.52 8.35 -7.40
C GLN A 148 -8.35 7.65 -8.13
N LEU A 149 -8.55 6.45 -8.67
CA LEU A 149 -7.46 5.62 -9.17
C LEU A 149 -6.68 6.27 -10.32
N GLU A 150 -7.38 6.79 -11.32
CA GLU A 150 -6.76 7.45 -12.48
C GLU A 150 -6.00 8.72 -12.06
N GLU A 151 -6.58 9.48 -11.15
CA GLU A 151 -5.97 10.69 -10.62
C GLU A 151 -4.72 10.39 -9.77
N ILE A 152 -4.75 9.31 -8.98
CA ILE A 152 -3.58 8.84 -8.23
C ILE A 152 -2.47 8.44 -9.20
N PHE A 153 -2.78 7.67 -10.22
CA PHE A 153 -1.82 7.25 -11.23
C PHE A 153 -1.20 8.45 -11.95
N TYR A 154 -2.04 9.41 -12.36
CA TYR A 154 -1.58 10.66 -12.97
C TYR A 154 -0.63 11.42 -12.04
N ASP A 155 -1.00 11.60 -10.78
CA ASP A 155 -0.18 12.34 -9.81
C ASP A 155 1.14 11.63 -9.52
N LEU A 156 1.16 10.29 -9.40
CA LEU A 156 2.37 9.51 -9.20
C LEU A 156 3.33 9.66 -10.39
N THR A 157 2.83 9.53 -11.61
CA THR A 157 3.66 9.57 -12.81
C THR A 157 4.14 10.97 -13.17
N HIS A 158 3.29 12.00 -13.04
CA HIS A 158 3.60 13.35 -13.49
C HIS A 158 4.22 14.26 -12.43
N LYS A 159 3.95 14.00 -11.15
CA LYS A 159 4.50 14.82 -10.05
C LYS A 159 5.71 14.18 -9.39
N LEU A 160 5.76 12.84 -9.31
CA LEU A 160 6.79 12.12 -8.58
C LEU A 160 7.68 11.26 -9.47
N ASP A 161 7.40 11.18 -10.78
CA ASP A 161 8.13 10.37 -11.75
C ASP A 161 8.29 8.91 -11.26
N VAL A 162 7.19 8.34 -10.76
CA VAL A 162 7.15 6.98 -10.23
C VAL A 162 5.95 6.22 -10.78
N ASP A 163 6.14 4.92 -10.96
CA ASP A 163 5.13 4.03 -11.51
C ASP A 163 4.41 3.22 -10.43
N LEU A 164 3.36 2.51 -10.82
CA LEU A 164 2.72 1.51 -9.98
C LEU A 164 3.62 0.29 -9.80
N GLY A 165 3.56 -0.34 -8.64
CA GLY A 165 4.20 -1.62 -8.37
C GLY A 165 3.37 -2.79 -8.89
N GLY A 166 3.95 -3.97 -8.94
CA GLY A 166 3.27 -5.19 -9.38
C GLY A 166 2.27 -5.72 -8.35
N SER A 167 1.10 -6.17 -8.83
CA SER A 167 0.08 -6.80 -7.97
C SER A 167 -0.58 -8.00 -8.65
N GLY A 168 -1.10 -8.94 -7.87
CA GLY A 168 -1.78 -10.12 -8.41
C GLY A 168 -0.85 -11.18 -8.99
N SER A 169 -1.32 -11.90 -10.02
CA SER A 169 -0.61 -12.99 -10.70
C SER A 169 0.25 -12.45 -11.84
N ASN A 170 1.24 -11.65 -11.51
CA ASN A 170 2.16 -11.03 -12.44
C ASN A 170 3.59 -11.04 -11.88
N LEU A 171 4.52 -10.48 -12.65
CA LEU A 171 5.81 -10.09 -12.12
C LEU A 171 5.59 -9.04 -11.02
N ARG A 172 6.15 -9.28 -9.84
CA ARG A 172 6.14 -8.29 -8.76
C ARG A 172 7.35 -7.40 -8.90
N THR A 173 7.24 -6.16 -8.45
CA THR A 173 8.34 -5.21 -8.50
C THR A 173 9.63 -5.86 -8.01
N PRO A 174 10.67 -5.95 -8.85
CA PRO A 174 11.95 -6.49 -8.45
C PRO A 174 12.58 -5.70 -7.30
N ALA A 175 13.41 -6.35 -6.51
CA ALA A 175 14.09 -5.71 -5.40
C ALA A 175 15.53 -6.18 -5.33
N ALA A 176 16.43 -5.26 -5.00
CA ALA A 176 17.86 -5.50 -4.88
C ALA A 176 18.39 -5.11 -3.50
N CYS A 177 19.48 -5.75 -3.07
CA CYS A 177 20.33 -5.18 -2.05
C CYS A 177 21.11 -4.00 -2.64
N LEU A 178 21.84 -3.25 -1.79
CA LEU A 178 22.63 -2.09 -2.24
C LEU A 178 23.82 -2.47 -3.13
N GLY A 179 24.27 -3.73 -3.07
CA GLY A 179 25.34 -4.24 -3.91
C GLY A 179 26.63 -3.41 -3.80
N GLN A 180 27.33 -3.29 -4.92
CA GLN A 180 28.63 -2.61 -4.99
C GLN A 180 28.58 -1.13 -4.58
N SER A 181 27.42 -0.50 -4.54
CA SER A 181 27.32 0.91 -4.11
C SER A 181 27.64 1.11 -2.61
N ARG A 182 27.52 0.07 -1.78
CA ARG A 182 27.70 0.15 -0.33
C ARG A 182 28.30 -1.10 0.32
N CYS A 183 28.49 -2.18 -0.43
CA CYS A 183 28.90 -3.47 0.14
C CYS A 183 30.16 -3.99 -0.53
N GLU A 184 31.22 -4.19 0.27
CA GLU A 184 32.51 -4.71 -0.18
C GLU A 184 32.45 -6.19 -0.60
N TYR A 185 31.42 -6.93 -0.16
CA TYR A 185 31.23 -8.35 -0.51
C TYR A 185 30.43 -8.55 -1.81
N ALA A 186 29.95 -7.46 -2.42
CA ALA A 186 29.16 -7.57 -3.62
C ALA A 186 30.01 -7.93 -4.85
N CYS A 187 29.61 -9.00 -5.53
CA CYS A 187 30.30 -9.51 -6.71
C CYS A 187 29.84 -8.83 -8.02
N TYR A 188 28.69 -8.14 -8.00
CA TYR A 188 28.14 -7.44 -9.17
C TYR A 188 27.24 -6.27 -8.77
N ASN A 189 26.92 -5.43 -9.75
CA ASN A 189 26.01 -4.29 -9.55
C ASN A 189 24.55 -4.76 -9.53
N THR A 190 24.05 -5.06 -8.35
CA THR A 190 22.68 -5.54 -8.14
C THR A 190 21.62 -4.50 -8.48
N GLN A 191 21.91 -3.22 -8.30
CA GLN A 191 20.94 -2.16 -8.56
C GLN A 191 20.72 -1.96 -10.05
N ASP A 192 21.79 -1.99 -10.83
CA ASP A 192 21.69 -1.92 -12.29
C ASP A 192 20.95 -3.13 -12.86
N ALA A 193 21.30 -4.33 -12.43
CA ALA A 193 20.60 -5.54 -12.85
C ALA A 193 19.10 -5.51 -12.50
N CYS A 194 18.77 -5.03 -11.29
CA CYS A 194 17.39 -4.86 -10.87
C CYS A 194 16.65 -3.81 -11.70
N TYR A 195 17.28 -2.68 -11.98
CA TYR A 195 16.71 -1.61 -12.78
C TYR A 195 16.46 -2.07 -14.23
N GLN A 196 17.46 -2.65 -14.89
CA GLN A 196 17.34 -3.14 -16.26
C GLN A 196 16.20 -4.15 -16.39
N LEU A 197 16.15 -5.14 -15.49
CA LEU A 197 15.07 -6.12 -15.50
C LEU A 197 13.71 -5.48 -15.27
N THR A 198 13.60 -4.48 -14.41
CA THR A 198 12.34 -3.78 -14.16
C THR A 198 11.87 -3.06 -15.41
N MET A 199 12.79 -2.39 -16.13
CA MET A 199 12.46 -1.66 -17.36
C MET A 199 12.13 -2.58 -18.52
N ASP A 200 12.89 -3.68 -18.68
CA ASP A 200 12.68 -4.65 -19.76
C ASP A 200 11.34 -5.41 -19.63
N TYR A 201 10.85 -5.60 -18.40
CA TYR A 201 9.64 -6.38 -18.10
C TYR A 201 8.56 -5.55 -17.41
N GLN A 202 8.46 -4.28 -17.73
CA GLN A 202 7.48 -3.37 -17.10
C GLN A 202 6.04 -3.79 -17.41
N ASP A 203 5.79 -4.30 -18.61
CA ASP A 203 4.46 -4.80 -19.00
C ASP A 203 4.01 -5.97 -18.11
N GLU A 204 4.92 -6.86 -17.74
CA GLU A 204 4.63 -8.00 -16.88
C GLU A 204 4.39 -7.61 -15.43
N LEU A 205 4.85 -6.44 -15.00
CA LEU A 205 4.49 -5.85 -13.70
C LEU A 205 3.01 -5.42 -13.67
N HIS A 206 2.49 -4.98 -14.80
CA HIS A 206 1.18 -4.33 -14.90
C HIS A 206 0.11 -5.21 -15.55
N ARG A 207 0.49 -6.36 -16.10
CA ARG A 207 -0.42 -7.31 -16.74
C ARG A 207 -0.24 -8.70 -16.14
N PRO A 208 -1.34 -9.39 -15.78
CA PRO A 208 -1.26 -10.78 -15.34
C PRO A 208 -0.72 -11.66 -16.48
N ALA A 209 0.53 -12.09 -16.39
CA ALA A 209 1.19 -12.91 -17.40
C ALA A 209 1.63 -14.28 -16.85
N PHE A 210 1.60 -14.47 -15.54
CA PHE A 210 2.06 -15.70 -14.89
C PHE A 210 0.88 -16.46 -14.27
N PRO A 211 0.96 -17.80 -14.17
CA PRO A 211 -0.01 -18.60 -13.44
C PRO A 211 -0.14 -18.22 -11.97
N TYR A 212 0.93 -17.68 -11.40
CA TYR A 212 1.00 -17.16 -10.04
C TYR A 212 2.03 -16.02 -9.96
N LYS A 213 2.05 -15.27 -8.85
CA LYS A 213 3.02 -14.18 -8.63
C LYS A 213 4.45 -14.68 -8.72
N PHE A 214 5.31 -13.92 -9.37
CA PHE A 214 6.74 -14.17 -9.46
C PHE A 214 7.53 -12.97 -8.92
N LYS A 215 8.61 -13.22 -8.18
CA LYS A 215 9.40 -12.16 -7.52
C LYS A 215 10.87 -12.34 -7.81
N PHE A 216 11.51 -11.34 -8.38
CA PHE A 216 12.97 -11.26 -8.45
C PHE A 216 13.53 -10.58 -7.20
N LYS A 217 14.58 -11.18 -6.65
CA LYS A 217 15.38 -10.65 -5.56
C LYS A 217 16.85 -10.77 -5.93
N PHE A 218 17.55 -9.63 -5.96
CA PHE A 218 18.95 -9.57 -6.34
C PHE A 218 19.82 -9.38 -5.10
N ASP A 219 20.62 -10.37 -4.78
CA ASP A 219 21.63 -10.31 -3.73
C ASP A 219 23.02 -10.32 -4.36
N GLY A 220 23.91 -9.45 -3.91
CA GLY A 220 25.21 -9.23 -4.54
C GLY A 220 26.33 -10.10 -4.01
N CYS A 221 26.14 -10.73 -2.87
CA CYS A 221 27.14 -11.62 -2.25
C CYS A 221 26.76 -13.09 -2.40
N PRO A 222 27.75 -14.03 -2.26
CA PRO A 222 27.51 -15.47 -2.27
C PRO A 222 26.59 -15.96 -1.16
#